data_869583d036c337dbd3fef86f2d9095de
#
_entry.id   869583d036c337dbd3fef86f2d9095de
#
_cell.length_a   1.000
_cell.length_b   1.000
_cell.length_c   1.000
_cell.angle_alpha   90.00
_cell.angle_beta   90.00
_cell.angle_gamma   90.00
#
_symmetry.space_group_name_H-M   'P 1'
#
loop_
_entity.id
_entity.type
_entity.pdbx_description
1 polymer ?
#
loop_
_entity_poly.entity_id
_entity_poly.type
_entity_poly.pdbx_seq_one_letter_code
_entity_poly.pdbx_strand_id
1 'polypeptide(L)'
;MNQKEVLLSARELQVHFPVSRHLIPSRRKIVQAVNGIDLDVYRGETLGIVGESGCGKSTLARALLRLVEPTHGKLTWKGEDMRGFSKNKLARRRQEFQMIFQDPSASLNPRLTISECIAEPLLTHQPQLKRAEVEKRVIAMMDKVGLLASQRNRYPHEFSGGQCQRVGIARALILNPDLVVCDEPVSALDVSIQAQVINLLDDLKQEMGLTLVMIAHDLSVVRHISDRVMVMYLGKPMEVGRYDQVFDDAQHPYTKALLSAVPIANPQLARNRDIQLLPGDLPSPLNPPSGCVFRTRCPEATELCEQQSPVKTGTEQHHIYCSNMI
;
A
#
# COMPACT_ATOMS: atom_id res chain seq x y z
N MET A 1 16.43 2.68 23.90
CA MET A 1 15.41 2.53 22.84
C MET A 1 16.12 2.03 21.59
N ASN A 2 15.87 0.79 21.17
CA ASN A 2 16.44 0.30 19.90
C ASN A 2 15.87 1.16 18.77
N GLN A 3 16.72 1.89 18.05
CA GLN A 3 16.32 2.55 16.82
C GLN A 3 15.85 1.46 15.83
N LYS A 4 14.59 1.49 15.44
CA LYS A 4 14.07 0.57 14.43
C LYS A 4 14.82 0.82 13.11
N GLU A 5 15.34 -0.24 12.50
CA GLU A 5 16.04 -0.17 11.21
C GLU A 5 15.09 0.30 10.10
N VAL A 6 15.47 1.36 9.39
CA VAL A 6 14.71 1.84 8.22
C VAL A 6 15.08 0.98 7.01
N LEU A 7 14.13 0.23 6.47
CA LEU A 7 14.32 -0.55 5.24
C LEU A 7 14.14 0.30 3.98
N LEU A 8 13.07 1.07 3.93
CA LEU A 8 12.72 1.91 2.78
C LEU A 8 12.39 3.31 3.28
N SER A 9 12.94 4.32 2.60
CA SER A 9 12.67 5.72 2.92
C SER A 9 12.36 6.48 1.64
N ALA A 10 11.29 7.26 1.67
CA ALA A 10 10.91 8.23 0.66
C ALA A 10 10.99 9.64 1.24
N ARG A 11 11.50 10.61 0.48
CA ARG A 11 11.54 12.02 0.85
C ARG A 11 11.10 12.86 -0.34
N GLU A 12 10.11 13.74 -0.11
CA GLU A 12 9.50 14.60 -1.14
C GLU A 12 9.11 13.82 -2.40
N LEU A 13 8.65 12.57 -2.23
CA LEU A 13 8.37 11.67 -3.33
C LEU A 13 7.20 12.20 -4.17
N GLN A 14 7.40 12.33 -5.48
CA GLN A 14 6.37 12.79 -6.41
C GLN A 14 6.24 11.83 -7.59
N VAL A 15 5.00 11.60 -8.00
CA VAL A 15 4.66 10.86 -9.24
C VAL A 15 3.61 11.65 -10.01
N HIS A 16 4.01 12.19 -11.13
CA HIS A 16 3.21 13.03 -11.98
C HIS A 16 3.05 12.38 -13.36
N PHE A 17 1.81 12.25 -13.85
CA PHE A 17 1.51 11.68 -15.15
C PHE A 17 1.05 12.76 -16.13
N PRO A 18 1.72 12.94 -17.28
CA PRO A 18 1.24 13.83 -18.32
C PRO A 18 0.02 13.21 -19.02
N VAL A 19 -1.11 13.93 -19.01
CA VAL A 19 -2.37 13.47 -19.65
C VAL A 19 -2.48 13.95 -21.10
N SER A 20 -1.87 15.10 -21.42
CA SER A 20 -1.92 15.65 -22.76
C SER A 20 -0.52 15.79 -23.35
N ARG A 21 -0.34 15.33 -24.60
CA ARG A 21 0.91 15.48 -25.38
C ARG A 21 0.93 16.81 -26.15
N HIS A 22 0.60 17.93 -25.51
CA HIS A 22 0.78 19.23 -26.17
C HIS A 22 2.27 19.52 -26.37
N LEU A 23 2.63 20.04 -27.54
CA LEU A 23 4.00 20.47 -27.88
C LEU A 23 4.46 21.62 -26.97
N ILE A 24 3.51 22.46 -26.53
CA ILE A 24 3.79 23.60 -25.62
C ILE A 24 3.72 23.09 -24.17
N PRO A 25 4.82 23.11 -23.39
CA PRO A 25 4.88 22.60 -22.02
C PRO A 25 3.84 23.22 -21.08
N SER A 26 3.58 24.53 -21.19
CA SER A 26 2.62 25.27 -20.34
C SER A 26 1.15 24.85 -20.53
N ARG A 27 0.82 24.10 -21.59
CA ARG A 27 -0.53 23.55 -21.85
C ARG A 27 -0.66 22.08 -21.51
N ARG A 28 0.38 21.44 -20.98
CA ARG A 28 0.32 20.03 -20.57
C ARG A 28 -0.47 19.90 -19.27
N LYS A 29 -1.57 19.18 -19.33
CA LYS A 29 -2.29 18.78 -18.12
C LYS A 29 -1.53 17.62 -17.46
N ILE A 30 -1.30 17.72 -16.16
CA ILE A 30 -0.52 16.77 -15.36
C ILE A 30 -1.38 16.28 -14.21
N VAL A 31 -1.53 14.97 -14.06
CA VAL A 31 -2.12 14.35 -12.87
C VAL A 31 -1.04 14.23 -11.81
N GLN A 32 -1.23 14.87 -10.67
CA GLN A 32 -0.35 14.79 -9.50
C GLN A 32 -0.83 13.62 -8.61
N ALA A 33 -0.50 12.39 -9.00
CA ALA A 33 -0.99 11.20 -8.30
C ALA A 33 -0.33 11.01 -6.91
N VAL A 34 0.94 11.40 -6.78
CA VAL A 34 1.69 11.47 -5.51
C VAL A 34 2.43 12.80 -5.51
N ASN A 35 2.34 13.57 -4.43
CA ASN A 35 2.85 14.94 -4.42
C ASN A 35 3.49 15.33 -3.09
N GLY A 36 4.79 15.04 -2.94
CA GLY A 36 5.59 15.39 -1.77
C GLY A 36 5.32 14.48 -0.57
N ILE A 37 5.47 13.16 -0.73
CA ILE A 37 5.33 12.19 0.36
C ILE A 37 6.67 11.93 1.04
N ASP A 38 6.68 12.14 2.36
CA ASP A 38 7.72 11.69 3.27
C ASP A 38 7.26 10.44 4.02
N LEU A 39 8.05 9.36 3.94
CA LEU A 39 7.68 8.07 4.48
C LEU A 39 8.92 7.27 4.86
N ASP A 40 8.89 6.64 6.04
CA ASP A 40 9.83 5.58 6.44
C ASP A 40 9.07 4.29 6.70
N VAL A 41 9.61 3.19 6.19
CA VAL A 41 9.14 1.83 6.48
C VAL A 41 10.23 1.15 7.29
N TYR A 42 9.88 0.73 8.51
CA TYR A 42 10.81 0.09 9.42
C TYR A 42 10.76 -1.44 9.29
N ARG A 43 11.88 -2.10 9.56
CA ARG A 43 11.96 -3.57 9.52
C ARG A 43 10.96 -4.20 10.49
N GLY A 44 10.21 -5.20 10.01
CA GLY A 44 9.25 -5.98 10.79
C GLY A 44 7.94 -5.28 11.10
N GLU A 45 7.73 -4.02 10.63
CA GLU A 45 6.44 -3.34 10.81
C GLU A 45 5.46 -3.63 9.67
N THR A 46 4.19 -3.42 9.94
CA THR A 46 3.16 -3.21 8.93
C THR A 46 2.78 -1.74 8.89
N LEU A 47 3.06 -1.06 7.77
CA LEU A 47 2.57 0.29 7.51
C LEU A 47 1.28 0.22 6.68
N GLY A 48 0.15 0.62 7.27
CA GLY A 48 -1.12 0.79 6.58
C GLY A 48 -1.18 2.10 5.81
N ILE A 49 -1.71 2.08 4.58
CA ILE A 49 -1.97 3.29 3.78
C ILE A 49 -3.44 3.29 3.40
N VAL A 50 -4.18 4.29 3.88
CA VAL A 50 -5.63 4.41 3.70
C VAL A 50 -6.02 5.74 3.06
N GLY A 51 -7.24 5.82 2.54
CA GLY A 51 -7.82 7.02 1.93
C GLY A 51 -8.83 6.66 0.85
N GLU A 52 -9.57 7.66 0.35
CA GLU A 52 -10.57 7.48 -0.70
C GLU A 52 -10.00 6.86 -1.98
N SER A 53 -10.88 6.19 -2.78
CA SER A 53 -10.48 5.66 -4.09
C SER A 53 -9.96 6.79 -4.99
N GLY A 54 -8.88 6.52 -5.73
CA GLY A 54 -8.26 7.53 -6.61
C GLY A 54 -7.35 8.54 -5.92
N CYS A 55 -7.13 8.49 -4.59
CA CYS A 55 -6.26 9.45 -3.90
C CYS A 55 -4.74 9.21 -4.10
N GLY A 56 -4.32 8.18 -4.86
CA GLY A 56 -2.92 7.94 -5.23
C GLY A 56 -2.23 6.77 -4.51
N LYS A 57 -2.91 5.99 -3.66
CA LYS A 57 -2.33 4.89 -2.87
C LYS A 57 -1.59 3.84 -3.71
N SER A 58 -2.26 3.28 -4.74
CA SER A 58 -1.65 2.27 -5.63
C SER A 58 -0.49 2.84 -6.45
N THR A 59 -0.55 4.13 -6.79
CA THR A 59 0.57 4.82 -7.45
C THR A 59 1.76 4.93 -6.50
N LEU A 60 1.52 5.30 -5.24
CA LEU A 60 2.56 5.33 -4.20
C LEU A 60 3.20 3.95 -4.02
N ALA A 61 2.38 2.89 -3.86
CA ALA A 61 2.86 1.52 -3.74
C ALA A 61 3.82 1.11 -4.86
N ARG A 62 3.41 1.37 -6.10
CA ARG A 62 4.22 1.06 -7.29
C ARG A 62 5.48 1.92 -7.38
N ALA A 63 5.41 3.18 -6.93
CA ALA A 63 6.56 4.07 -6.89
C ALA A 63 7.59 3.64 -5.84
N LEU A 64 7.15 3.19 -4.66
CA LEU A 64 8.03 2.66 -3.60
C LEU A 64 8.87 1.48 -4.08
N LEU A 65 8.36 0.66 -5.00
CA LEU A 65 9.08 -0.46 -5.60
C LEU A 65 9.72 -0.11 -6.96
N ARG A 66 9.68 1.15 -7.40
CA ARG A 66 10.10 1.57 -8.74
C ARG A 66 9.48 0.73 -9.87
N LEU A 67 8.23 0.33 -9.72
CA LEU A 67 7.40 -0.17 -10.82
C LEU A 67 6.86 1.01 -11.65
N VAL A 68 6.68 2.16 -11.00
CA VAL A 68 6.45 3.47 -11.60
C VAL A 68 7.62 4.36 -11.18
N GLU A 69 8.26 5.02 -12.15
CA GLU A 69 9.39 5.92 -11.85
C GLU A 69 8.89 7.19 -11.16
N PRO A 70 9.45 7.55 -9.99
CA PRO A 70 9.18 8.82 -9.36
C PRO A 70 9.64 9.98 -10.25
N THR A 71 8.81 11.01 -10.36
CA THR A 71 9.14 12.24 -11.12
C THR A 71 10.17 13.07 -10.37
N HIS A 72 9.98 13.22 -9.04
CA HIS A 72 10.86 13.94 -8.13
C HIS A 72 10.97 13.22 -6.78
N GLY A 73 11.85 13.74 -5.93
CA GLY A 73 12.10 13.21 -4.59
C GLY A 73 13.22 12.19 -4.54
N LYS A 74 13.47 11.66 -3.35
CA LYS A 74 14.49 10.64 -3.07
C LYS A 74 13.80 9.37 -2.59
N LEU A 75 14.28 8.22 -3.05
CA LEU A 75 13.81 6.90 -2.62
C LEU A 75 15.02 6.04 -2.29
N THR A 76 15.11 5.56 -1.05
CA THR A 76 16.25 4.75 -0.58
C THR A 76 15.77 3.37 -0.13
N TRP A 77 16.57 2.35 -0.43
CA TRP A 77 16.42 0.98 0.03
C TRP A 77 17.65 0.60 0.84
N LYS A 78 17.48 0.25 2.11
CA LYS A 78 18.59 -0.07 3.04
C LYS A 78 19.73 0.98 2.97
N GLY A 79 19.34 2.27 2.93
CA GLY A 79 20.29 3.41 2.85
C GLY A 79 20.82 3.73 1.45
N GLU A 80 20.64 2.85 0.44
CA GLU A 80 21.10 3.10 -0.93
C GLU A 80 20.01 3.84 -1.74
N ASP A 81 20.41 4.87 -2.50
CA ASP A 81 19.48 5.58 -3.40
C ASP A 81 19.04 4.70 -4.57
N MET A 82 17.76 4.29 -4.55
CA MET A 82 17.19 3.43 -5.59
C MET A 82 17.13 4.11 -6.96
N ARG A 83 16.99 5.45 -7.03
CA ARG A 83 16.93 6.17 -8.31
C ARG A 83 18.22 6.04 -9.12
N GLY A 84 19.35 5.90 -8.43
CA GLY A 84 20.67 5.63 -9.04
C GLY A 84 20.89 4.18 -9.49
N PHE A 85 19.98 3.25 -9.20
CA PHE A 85 20.17 1.86 -9.60
C PHE A 85 20.04 1.70 -11.11
N SER A 86 21.01 1.06 -11.73
CA SER A 86 20.89 0.55 -13.11
C SER A 86 19.77 -0.50 -13.19
N LYS A 87 19.23 -0.74 -14.39
CA LYS A 87 18.21 -1.77 -14.63
C LYS A 87 18.63 -3.13 -14.07
N ASN A 88 19.89 -3.52 -14.28
CA ASN A 88 20.41 -4.80 -13.77
C ASN A 88 20.53 -4.85 -12.24
N LYS A 89 20.95 -3.73 -11.61
CA LYS A 89 21.00 -3.65 -10.14
C LYS A 89 19.60 -3.72 -9.56
N LEU A 90 18.64 -2.97 -10.12
CA LEU A 90 17.24 -3.00 -9.68
C LEU A 90 16.63 -4.39 -9.85
N ALA A 91 16.86 -5.05 -11.00
CA ALA A 91 16.37 -6.41 -11.23
C ALA A 91 16.87 -7.40 -10.17
N ARG A 92 18.17 -7.34 -9.80
CA ARG A 92 18.73 -8.18 -8.73
C ARG A 92 18.11 -7.87 -7.36
N ARG A 93 17.88 -6.58 -7.05
CA ARG A 93 17.31 -6.15 -5.76
C ARG A 93 15.83 -6.51 -5.63
N ARG A 94 15.10 -6.72 -6.73
CA ARG A 94 13.67 -7.09 -6.72
C ARG A 94 13.36 -8.37 -5.96
N GLN A 95 14.33 -9.28 -5.76
CA GLN A 95 14.12 -10.42 -4.87
C GLN A 95 13.94 -10.03 -3.39
N GLU A 96 14.41 -8.85 -2.98
CA GLU A 96 14.34 -8.36 -1.60
C GLU A 96 13.00 -7.66 -1.29
N PHE A 97 12.29 -7.19 -2.31
CA PHE A 97 10.99 -6.55 -2.18
C PHE A 97 10.03 -7.01 -3.27
N GLN A 98 8.83 -7.37 -2.86
CA GLN A 98 7.83 -7.99 -3.74
C GLN A 98 6.50 -7.25 -3.63
N MET A 99 5.58 -7.53 -4.57
CA MET A 99 4.25 -6.94 -4.60
C MET A 99 3.16 -7.99 -4.71
N ILE A 100 2.12 -7.85 -3.89
CA ILE A 100 0.86 -8.57 -4.04
C ILE A 100 -0.14 -7.59 -4.67
N PHE A 101 -0.70 -7.97 -5.82
CA PHE A 101 -1.56 -7.11 -6.62
C PHE A 101 -3.04 -7.23 -6.23
N GLN A 102 -3.82 -6.21 -6.56
CA GLN A 102 -5.23 -6.08 -6.26
C GLN A 102 -6.11 -7.18 -6.90
N ASP A 103 -5.83 -7.55 -8.15
CA ASP A 103 -6.54 -8.62 -8.86
C ASP A 103 -5.68 -9.88 -8.88
N PRO A 104 -6.02 -10.89 -8.06
CA PRO A 104 -5.27 -12.13 -8.00
C PRO A 104 -5.30 -12.89 -9.33
N SER A 105 -6.44 -12.91 -10.01
CA SER A 105 -6.62 -13.66 -11.26
C SER A 105 -5.85 -13.02 -12.42
N ALA A 106 -5.92 -11.69 -12.56
CA ALA A 106 -5.17 -10.97 -13.58
C ALA A 106 -3.65 -10.97 -13.32
N SER A 107 -3.23 -11.20 -12.07
CA SER A 107 -1.81 -11.24 -11.70
C SER A 107 -1.12 -12.56 -12.07
N LEU A 108 -1.86 -13.63 -12.32
CA LEU A 108 -1.34 -14.96 -12.66
C LEU A 108 -1.41 -15.21 -14.16
N ASN A 109 -0.38 -15.89 -14.71
CA ASN A 109 -0.43 -16.31 -16.10
C ASN A 109 -1.39 -17.52 -16.25
N PRO A 110 -2.52 -17.39 -16.96
CA PRO A 110 -3.52 -18.46 -17.05
C PRO A 110 -3.05 -19.70 -17.81
N ARG A 111 -1.88 -19.64 -18.49
CA ARG A 111 -1.29 -20.75 -19.24
C ARG A 111 -0.31 -21.59 -18.43
N LEU A 112 0.05 -21.12 -17.24
CA LEU A 112 0.96 -21.82 -16.34
C LEU A 112 0.16 -22.56 -15.26
N THR A 113 0.70 -23.68 -14.81
CA THR A 113 0.20 -24.37 -13.63
C THR A 113 0.47 -23.57 -12.35
N ILE A 114 -0.23 -23.88 -11.27
CA ILE A 114 0.00 -23.22 -9.98
C ILE A 114 1.45 -23.35 -9.51
N SER A 115 2.04 -24.56 -9.68
CA SER A 115 3.45 -24.79 -9.37
C SER A 115 4.39 -23.88 -10.19
N GLU A 116 4.12 -23.74 -11.48
CA GLU A 116 4.91 -22.88 -12.36
C GLU A 116 4.75 -21.39 -12.00
N CYS A 117 3.52 -20.94 -11.69
CA CYS A 117 3.28 -19.57 -11.25
C CYS A 117 4.05 -19.23 -9.96
N ILE A 118 4.09 -20.15 -9.00
CA ILE A 118 4.83 -19.94 -7.74
C ILE A 118 6.34 -20.05 -7.96
N ALA A 119 6.79 -20.93 -8.85
CA ALA A 119 8.22 -21.16 -9.15
C ALA A 119 8.86 -20.03 -9.96
N GLU A 120 8.09 -19.25 -10.73
CA GLU A 120 8.59 -18.25 -11.67
C GLU A 120 9.65 -17.29 -11.07
N PRO A 121 9.46 -16.71 -9.86
CA PRO A 121 10.48 -15.86 -9.24
C PRO A 121 11.77 -16.62 -8.89
N LEU A 122 11.70 -17.89 -8.45
CA LEU A 122 12.88 -18.71 -8.19
C LEU A 122 13.69 -18.95 -9.46
N LEU A 123 13.00 -19.32 -10.55
CA LEU A 123 13.64 -19.59 -11.84
C LEU A 123 14.30 -18.34 -12.43
N THR A 124 13.71 -17.16 -12.17
CA THR A 124 14.22 -15.87 -12.63
C THR A 124 15.43 -15.40 -11.83
N HIS A 125 15.38 -15.49 -10.50
CA HIS A 125 16.41 -14.93 -9.62
C HIS A 125 17.46 -15.93 -9.17
N GLN A 126 17.16 -17.23 -9.21
CA GLN A 126 18.02 -18.32 -8.77
C GLN A 126 18.08 -19.45 -9.83
N PRO A 127 18.47 -19.13 -11.09
CA PRO A 127 18.42 -20.10 -12.21
C PRO A 127 19.33 -21.32 -12.03
N GLN A 128 20.26 -21.27 -11.07
CA GLN A 128 21.16 -22.37 -10.71
C GLN A 128 20.46 -23.47 -9.89
N LEU A 129 19.25 -23.25 -9.37
CA LEU A 129 18.54 -24.24 -8.56
C LEU A 129 18.15 -25.45 -9.41
N LYS A 130 18.36 -26.65 -8.85
CA LYS A 130 17.92 -27.89 -9.46
C LYS A 130 16.39 -28.00 -9.39
N ARG A 131 15.75 -28.59 -10.37
CA ARG A 131 14.30 -28.77 -10.46
C ARG A 131 13.68 -29.37 -9.19
N ALA A 132 14.32 -30.37 -8.61
CA ALA A 132 13.85 -31.02 -7.38
C ALA A 132 13.85 -30.03 -6.18
N GLU A 133 14.82 -29.12 -6.10
CA GLU A 133 14.87 -28.11 -5.04
C GLU A 133 13.78 -27.05 -5.23
N VAL A 134 13.55 -26.62 -6.49
CA VAL A 134 12.46 -25.70 -6.82
C VAL A 134 11.11 -26.32 -6.43
N GLU A 135 10.86 -27.58 -6.83
CA GLU A 135 9.61 -28.29 -6.49
C GLU A 135 9.41 -28.41 -4.98
N LYS A 136 10.46 -28.76 -4.23
CA LYS A 136 10.43 -28.83 -2.76
C LYS A 136 10.02 -27.50 -2.12
N ARG A 137 10.63 -26.37 -2.58
CA ARG A 137 10.30 -25.03 -2.07
C ARG A 137 8.89 -24.61 -2.43
N VAL A 138 8.43 -24.93 -3.64
CA VAL A 138 7.05 -24.63 -4.08
C VAL A 138 6.05 -25.37 -3.20
N ILE A 139 6.24 -26.68 -2.96
CA ILE A 139 5.35 -27.49 -2.12
C ILE A 139 5.33 -26.93 -0.69
N ALA A 140 6.50 -26.61 -0.12
CA ALA A 140 6.57 -26.04 1.22
C ALA A 140 5.87 -24.66 1.30
N MET A 141 5.97 -23.83 0.26
CA MET A 141 5.29 -22.54 0.22
C MET A 141 3.77 -22.70 0.01
N MET A 142 3.33 -23.66 -0.80
CA MET A 142 1.92 -24.02 -0.95
C MET A 142 1.30 -24.41 0.40
N ASP A 143 1.97 -25.25 1.17
CA ASP A 143 1.53 -25.65 2.51
C ASP A 143 1.38 -24.45 3.45
N LYS A 144 2.38 -23.55 3.49
CA LYS A 144 2.36 -22.30 4.29
C LYS A 144 1.16 -21.39 3.99
N VAL A 145 0.73 -21.32 2.72
CA VAL A 145 -0.45 -20.51 2.35
C VAL A 145 -1.76 -21.31 2.39
N GLY A 146 -1.74 -22.57 2.89
CA GLY A 146 -2.92 -23.42 3.01
C GLY A 146 -3.44 -23.96 1.67
N LEU A 147 -2.56 -24.20 0.71
CA LEU A 147 -2.86 -24.90 -0.56
C LEU A 147 -2.37 -26.34 -0.52
N LEU A 148 -3.17 -27.28 -1.05
CA LEU A 148 -2.79 -28.69 -1.08
C LEU A 148 -1.74 -28.96 -2.17
N ALA A 149 -0.70 -29.72 -1.86
CA ALA A 149 0.33 -30.14 -2.83
C ALA A 149 -0.25 -30.86 -4.05
N SER A 150 -1.39 -31.58 -3.91
CA SER A 150 -2.11 -32.22 -5.01
C SER A 150 -2.66 -31.25 -6.05
N GLN A 151 -2.83 -29.97 -5.69
CA GLN A 151 -3.35 -28.92 -6.57
C GLN A 151 -2.27 -28.28 -7.47
N ARG A 152 -0.99 -28.61 -7.28
CA ARG A 152 0.15 -27.95 -7.94
C ARG A 152 0.11 -27.96 -9.48
N ASN A 153 -0.51 -28.99 -10.07
CA ASN A 153 -0.61 -29.18 -11.52
C ASN A 153 -1.89 -28.57 -12.13
N ARG A 154 -2.77 -27.97 -11.31
CA ARG A 154 -3.96 -27.26 -11.79
C ARG A 154 -3.61 -25.89 -12.32
N TYR A 155 -4.54 -25.28 -13.05
CA TYR A 155 -4.41 -23.96 -13.64
C TYR A 155 -5.17 -22.91 -12.82
N PRO A 156 -4.82 -21.60 -12.90
CA PRO A 156 -5.49 -20.53 -12.17
C PRO A 156 -7.02 -20.50 -12.33
N HIS A 157 -7.53 -20.78 -13.52
CA HIS A 157 -8.99 -20.77 -13.81
C HIS A 157 -9.78 -21.89 -13.11
N GLU A 158 -9.09 -22.87 -12.51
CA GLU A 158 -9.71 -23.95 -11.70
C GLU A 158 -9.77 -23.58 -10.21
N PHE A 159 -9.36 -22.36 -9.83
CA PHE A 159 -9.28 -21.90 -8.46
C PHE A 159 -10.30 -20.80 -8.19
N SER A 160 -10.78 -20.72 -6.94
CA SER A 160 -11.55 -19.56 -6.47
C SER A 160 -10.68 -18.32 -6.34
N GLY A 161 -11.27 -17.11 -6.29
CA GLY A 161 -10.56 -15.87 -6.11
C GLY A 161 -9.63 -15.87 -4.87
N GLY A 162 -10.12 -16.41 -3.73
CA GLY A 162 -9.32 -16.54 -2.52
C GLY A 162 -8.15 -17.53 -2.66
N GLN A 163 -8.33 -18.61 -3.41
CA GLN A 163 -7.24 -19.54 -3.72
C GLN A 163 -6.21 -18.90 -4.66
N CYS A 164 -6.64 -18.17 -5.70
CA CYS A 164 -5.74 -17.40 -6.56
C CYS A 164 -4.95 -16.36 -5.76
N GLN A 165 -5.59 -15.71 -4.77
CA GLN A 165 -4.90 -14.79 -3.86
C GLN A 165 -3.80 -15.48 -3.06
N ARG A 166 -4.07 -16.67 -2.51
CA ARG A 166 -3.07 -17.49 -1.81
C ARG A 166 -1.90 -17.88 -2.73
N VAL A 167 -2.16 -18.18 -4.01
CA VAL A 167 -1.12 -18.40 -5.01
C VAL A 167 -0.28 -17.13 -5.24
N GLY A 168 -0.93 -15.96 -5.36
CA GLY A 168 -0.24 -14.67 -5.49
C GLY A 168 0.65 -14.35 -4.29
N ILE A 169 0.17 -14.64 -3.07
CA ILE A 169 0.95 -14.53 -1.83
C ILE A 169 2.15 -15.49 -1.86
N ALA A 170 1.92 -16.77 -2.19
CA ALA A 170 2.98 -17.78 -2.29
C ALA A 170 4.07 -17.35 -3.29
N ARG A 171 3.67 -16.85 -4.47
CA ARG A 171 4.58 -16.33 -5.49
C ARG A 171 5.42 -15.15 -4.97
N ALA A 172 4.81 -14.21 -4.26
CA ALA A 172 5.52 -13.07 -3.70
C ALA A 172 6.51 -13.48 -2.61
N LEU A 173 6.18 -14.50 -1.80
CA LEU A 173 6.97 -14.90 -0.64
C LEU A 173 8.02 -15.97 -0.91
N ILE A 174 7.99 -16.65 -2.08
CA ILE A 174 8.88 -17.79 -2.38
C ILE A 174 10.38 -17.41 -2.36
N LEU A 175 10.71 -16.13 -2.57
CA LEU A 175 12.08 -15.60 -2.50
C LEU A 175 12.52 -15.17 -1.10
N ASN A 176 11.64 -15.26 -0.06
CA ASN A 176 11.83 -14.72 1.29
C ASN A 176 12.23 -13.23 1.26
N PRO A 177 11.37 -12.35 0.72
CA PRO A 177 11.66 -10.92 0.63
C PRO A 177 11.70 -10.26 2.01
N ASP A 178 12.44 -9.14 2.13
CA ASP A 178 12.43 -8.30 3.36
C ASP A 178 11.17 -7.42 3.43
N LEU A 179 10.62 -7.02 2.27
CA LEU A 179 9.45 -6.14 2.15
C LEU A 179 8.42 -6.71 1.17
N VAL A 180 7.16 -6.69 1.56
CA VAL A 180 6.03 -6.96 0.67
C VAL A 180 5.07 -5.77 0.68
N VAL A 181 4.78 -5.24 -0.51
CA VAL A 181 3.75 -4.21 -0.70
C VAL A 181 2.48 -4.89 -1.19
N CYS A 182 1.41 -4.77 -0.41
CA CYS A 182 0.09 -5.34 -0.71
C CYS A 182 -0.84 -4.23 -1.21
N ASP A 183 -1.15 -4.22 -2.50
CA ASP A 183 -2.05 -3.25 -3.13
C ASP A 183 -3.48 -3.81 -3.13
N GLU A 184 -4.29 -3.45 -2.12
CA GLU A 184 -5.67 -3.91 -1.92
C GLU A 184 -5.84 -5.44 -2.04
N PRO A 185 -5.09 -6.25 -1.27
CA PRO A 185 -4.97 -7.69 -1.50
C PRO A 185 -6.27 -8.48 -1.26
N VAL A 186 -7.32 -7.85 -0.77
CA VAL A 186 -8.58 -8.51 -0.40
C VAL A 186 -9.82 -7.85 -1.01
N SER A 187 -9.67 -6.75 -1.79
CA SER A 187 -10.80 -5.95 -2.28
C SER A 187 -11.77 -6.69 -3.19
N ALA A 188 -11.30 -7.72 -3.91
CA ALA A 188 -12.09 -8.54 -4.83
C ALA A 188 -12.66 -9.82 -4.19
N LEU A 189 -12.56 -9.98 -2.86
CA LEU A 189 -12.94 -11.20 -2.15
C LEU A 189 -14.13 -10.97 -1.24
N ASP A 190 -14.89 -12.04 -0.97
CA ASP A 190 -15.96 -12.05 0.02
C ASP A 190 -15.41 -11.81 1.44
N VAL A 191 -16.20 -11.17 2.30
CA VAL A 191 -15.80 -10.72 3.66
C VAL A 191 -15.17 -11.85 4.49
N SER A 192 -15.72 -13.07 4.43
CA SER A 192 -15.19 -14.22 5.17
C SER A 192 -13.81 -14.66 4.65
N ILE A 193 -13.58 -14.57 3.35
CA ILE A 193 -12.30 -14.89 2.72
C ILE A 193 -11.28 -13.78 2.97
N GLN A 194 -11.72 -12.50 2.99
CA GLN A 194 -10.87 -11.37 3.35
C GLN A 194 -10.21 -11.59 4.72
N ALA A 195 -11.00 -11.94 5.74
CA ALA A 195 -10.47 -12.19 7.09
C ALA A 195 -9.42 -13.32 7.10
N GLN A 196 -9.67 -14.41 6.35
CA GLN A 196 -8.72 -15.53 6.25
C GLN A 196 -7.40 -15.12 5.59
N VAL A 197 -7.45 -14.29 4.53
CA VAL A 197 -6.24 -13.82 3.83
C VAL A 197 -5.46 -12.84 4.70
N ILE A 198 -6.13 -11.96 5.45
CA ILE A 198 -5.47 -11.03 6.35
C ILE A 198 -4.79 -11.75 7.51
N ASN A 199 -5.46 -12.72 8.15
CA ASN A 199 -4.85 -13.55 9.20
C ASN A 199 -3.65 -14.33 8.64
N LEU A 200 -3.77 -14.91 7.44
CA LEU A 200 -2.65 -15.58 6.78
C LEU A 200 -1.45 -14.66 6.58
N LEU A 201 -1.67 -13.41 6.15
CA LEU A 201 -0.58 -12.45 5.97
C LEU A 201 0.07 -12.05 7.29
N ASP A 202 -0.72 -11.94 8.38
CA ASP A 202 -0.17 -11.64 9.71
C ASP A 202 0.64 -12.82 10.27
N ASP A 203 0.14 -14.05 10.14
CA ASP A 203 0.86 -15.26 10.53
C ASP A 203 2.20 -15.39 9.78
N LEU A 204 2.18 -15.18 8.44
CA LEU A 204 3.38 -15.22 7.61
C LEU A 204 4.35 -14.07 7.93
N LYS A 205 3.83 -12.88 8.28
CA LYS A 205 4.66 -11.75 8.76
C LYS A 205 5.44 -12.17 10.00
N GLN A 206 4.78 -12.78 10.97
CA GLN A 206 5.42 -13.21 12.22
C GLN A 206 6.41 -14.35 11.99
N GLU A 207 6.01 -15.39 11.23
CA GLU A 207 6.83 -16.55 10.96
C GLU A 207 8.11 -16.23 10.18
N MET A 208 8.00 -15.36 9.16
CA MET A 208 9.08 -15.05 8.22
C MET A 208 9.82 -13.73 8.55
N GLY A 209 9.37 -12.98 9.56
CA GLY A 209 9.95 -11.68 9.92
C GLY A 209 9.75 -10.62 8.83
N LEU A 210 8.62 -10.64 8.12
CA LEU A 210 8.35 -9.76 6.98
C LEU A 210 8.06 -8.33 7.42
N THR A 211 8.41 -7.39 6.56
CA THR A 211 7.91 -6.02 6.61
C THR A 211 6.80 -5.85 5.58
N LEU A 212 5.68 -5.23 5.96
CA LEU A 212 4.54 -5.05 5.08
C LEU A 212 4.21 -3.57 4.85
N VAL A 213 3.86 -3.21 3.63
CA VAL A 213 3.10 -1.99 3.32
C VAL A 213 1.74 -2.43 2.81
N MET A 214 0.69 -2.15 3.59
CA MET A 214 -0.68 -2.59 3.32
C MET A 214 -1.52 -1.43 2.82
N ILE A 215 -1.95 -1.48 1.57
CA ILE A 215 -2.94 -0.56 1.04
C ILE A 215 -4.30 -1.21 1.13
N ALA A 216 -5.25 -0.53 1.76
CA ALA A 216 -6.64 -0.94 1.78
C ALA A 216 -7.57 0.28 1.77
N HIS A 217 -8.78 0.06 1.28
CA HIS A 217 -9.88 1.02 1.42
C HIS A 217 -10.71 0.74 2.68
N ASP A 218 -10.66 -0.48 3.20
CA ASP A 218 -11.32 -0.88 4.44
C ASP A 218 -10.41 -0.58 5.65
N LEU A 219 -10.84 0.39 6.45
CA LEU A 219 -10.14 0.81 7.65
C LEU A 219 -10.11 -0.28 8.72
N SER A 220 -11.10 -1.20 8.75
CA SER A 220 -11.15 -2.31 9.70
C SER A 220 -10.00 -3.29 9.47
N VAL A 221 -9.70 -3.58 8.21
CA VAL A 221 -8.55 -4.41 7.81
C VAL A 221 -7.24 -3.78 8.26
N VAL A 222 -7.07 -2.47 7.99
CA VAL A 222 -5.84 -1.75 8.35
C VAL A 222 -5.66 -1.66 9.86
N ARG A 223 -6.75 -1.41 10.62
CA ARG A 223 -6.72 -1.41 12.08
C ARG A 223 -6.23 -2.73 12.66
N HIS A 224 -6.57 -3.85 12.02
CA HIS A 224 -6.25 -5.19 12.51
C HIS A 224 -4.77 -5.55 12.34
N ILE A 225 -4.17 -5.21 11.17
CA ILE A 225 -2.84 -5.71 10.80
C ILE A 225 -1.71 -4.66 10.93
N SER A 226 -2.05 -3.36 11.04
CA SER A 226 -1.06 -2.29 10.94
C SER A 226 -0.49 -1.87 12.28
N ASP A 227 0.82 -1.65 12.33
CA ASP A 227 1.52 -1.00 13.44
C ASP A 227 1.44 0.53 13.37
N ARG A 228 1.55 1.07 12.14
CA ARG A 228 1.42 2.50 11.82
C ARG A 228 0.52 2.69 10.61
N VAL A 229 -0.09 3.85 10.53
CA VAL A 229 -1.05 4.19 9.47
C VAL A 229 -0.73 5.56 8.88
N MET A 230 -0.78 5.66 7.56
CA MET A 230 -0.77 6.91 6.79
C MET A 230 -2.14 7.09 6.14
N VAL A 231 -2.78 8.21 6.42
CA VAL A 231 -4.03 8.63 5.78
C VAL A 231 -3.68 9.55 4.62
N MET A 232 -4.11 9.20 3.41
CA MET A 232 -3.82 9.94 2.17
C MET A 232 -5.06 10.59 1.56
N TYR A 233 -4.89 11.81 1.05
CA TYR A 233 -5.89 12.54 0.27
C TYR A 233 -5.24 13.27 -0.90
N LEU A 234 -5.72 13.07 -2.12
CA LEU A 234 -5.20 13.71 -3.35
C LEU A 234 -3.66 13.73 -3.45
N GLY A 235 -3.05 12.56 -3.28
CA GLY A 235 -1.60 12.39 -3.41
C GLY A 235 -0.77 12.96 -2.25
N LYS A 236 -1.39 13.45 -1.18
CA LYS A 236 -0.71 14.01 -0.01
C LYS A 236 -1.05 13.25 1.27
N PRO A 237 -0.13 13.19 2.25
CA PRO A 237 -0.45 12.68 3.58
C PRO A 237 -1.30 13.71 4.32
N MET A 238 -2.27 13.23 5.11
CA MET A 238 -3.10 14.06 6.00
C MET A 238 -2.74 13.80 7.45
N GLU A 239 -2.59 12.54 7.81
CA GLU A 239 -2.23 12.12 9.16
C GLU A 239 -1.40 10.84 9.09
N VAL A 240 -0.35 10.74 9.91
CA VAL A 240 0.54 9.58 10.00
C VAL A 240 0.86 9.32 11.47
N GLY A 241 0.57 8.13 11.95
CA GLY A 241 0.82 7.79 13.35
C GLY A 241 0.77 6.30 13.61
N ARG A 242 0.91 5.90 14.87
CA ARG A 242 0.60 4.54 15.30
C ARG A 242 -0.89 4.28 15.05
N TYR A 243 -1.26 3.00 14.87
CA TYR A 243 -2.65 2.64 14.60
C TYR A 243 -3.61 3.18 15.67
N ASP A 244 -3.27 3.06 16.96
CA ASP A 244 -4.07 3.54 18.08
C ASP A 244 -4.25 5.08 18.07
N GLN A 245 -3.22 5.84 17.72
CA GLN A 245 -3.30 7.30 17.60
C GLN A 245 -4.21 7.73 16.44
N VAL A 246 -4.10 7.07 15.28
CA VAL A 246 -4.90 7.43 14.10
C VAL A 246 -6.34 6.97 14.23
N PHE A 247 -6.61 5.79 14.86
CA PHE A 247 -7.96 5.24 14.95
C PHE A 247 -8.74 5.70 16.19
N ASP A 248 -8.06 5.89 17.31
CA ASP A 248 -8.72 6.17 18.60
C ASP A 248 -8.59 7.67 19.00
N ASP A 249 -7.57 8.39 18.46
CA ASP A 249 -7.30 9.80 18.72
C ASP A 249 -7.00 10.59 17.42
N ALA A 250 -7.80 10.37 16.38
CA ALA A 250 -7.67 11.06 15.11
C ALA A 250 -7.71 12.59 15.29
N GLN A 251 -6.72 13.28 14.72
CA GLN A 251 -6.61 14.72 14.83
C GLN A 251 -7.09 15.44 13.56
N HIS A 252 -6.70 14.92 12.38
CA HIS A 252 -7.05 15.57 11.12
C HIS A 252 -8.54 15.44 10.80
N PRO A 253 -9.25 16.51 10.38
CA PRO A 253 -10.69 16.45 10.08
C PRO A 253 -11.06 15.41 9.03
N TYR A 254 -10.21 15.17 8.03
CA TYR A 254 -10.43 14.12 7.05
C TYR A 254 -10.35 12.71 7.67
N THR A 255 -9.40 12.46 8.57
CA THR A 255 -9.30 11.17 9.28
C THR A 255 -10.53 10.91 10.13
N LYS A 256 -10.99 11.92 10.87
CA LYS A 256 -12.23 11.85 11.67
C LYS A 256 -13.45 11.50 10.81
N ALA A 257 -13.57 12.14 9.66
CA ALA A 257 -14.67 11.88 8.73
C ALA A 257 -14.60 10.45 8.15
N LEU A 258 -13.42 9.98 7.71
CA LEU A 258 -13.23 8.61 7.24
C LEU A 258 -13.59 7.57 8.31
N LEU A 259 -13.12 7.77 9.55
CA LEU A 259 -13.42 6.89 10.67
C LEU A 259 -14.90 6.92 11.03
N SER A 260 -15.57 8.07 10.93
CA SER A 260 -17.01 8.18 11.19
C SER A 260 -17.86 7.34 10.23
N ALA A 261 -17.37 7.05 9.03
CA ALA A 261 -18.05 6.26 8.02
C ALA A 261 -17.85 4.73 8.18
N VAL A 262 -16.93 4.27 9.04
CA VAL A 262 -16.68 2.84 9.25
C VAL A 262 -17.88 2.19 9.95
N PRO A 263 -18.49 1.13 9.40
CA PRO A 263 -19.59 0.43 10.03
C PRO A 263 -19.20 -0.14 11.41
N ILE A 264 -20.08 0.03 12.40
CA ILE A 264 -19.93 -0.57 13.73
C ILE A 264 -20.82 -1.80 13.80
N ALA A 265 -20.27 -2.95 14.22
CA ALA A 265 -21.02 -4.19 14.34
C ALA A 265 -22.13 -4.14 15.44
N ASN A 266 -22.06 -3.21 16.39
CA ASN A 266 -23.04 -3.03 17.43
C ASN A 266 -24.18 -2.09 16.95
N PRO A 267 -25.43 -2.59 16.76
CA PRO A 267 -26.56 -1.80 16.26
C PRO A 267 -26.95 -0.62 17.15
N GLN A 268 -26.76 -0.73 18.48
CA GLN A 268 -27.10 0.36 19.43
C GLN A 268 -26.10 1.52 19.31
N LEU A 269 -24.81 1.20 19.20
CA LEU A 269 -23.77 2.20 18.98
C LEU A 269 -23.86 2.82 17.59
N ALA A 270 -24.19 2.02 16.57
CA ALA A 270 -24.36 2.50 15.20
C ALA A 270 -25.48 3.53 15.05
N ARG A 271 -26.61 3.37 15.77
CA ARG A 271 -27.76 4.30 15.71
C ARG A 271 -27.48 5.66 16.33
N ASN A 272 -26.60 5.73 17.32
CA ASN A 272 -26.28 6.95 18.07
C ASN A 272 -25.01 7.64 17.56
N ARG A 273 -24.43 7.16 16.45
CA ARG A 273 -23.20 7.71 15.92
C ARG A 273 -23.48 8.87 14.98
N ASP A 274 -22.80 9.97 15.22
CA ASP A 274 -22.79 11.12 14.32
C ASP A 274 -21.85 10.85 13.14
N ILE A 275 -22.41 10.62 11.95
CA ILE A 275 -21.63 10.37 10.74
C ILE A 275 -21.29 11.72 10.11
N GLN A 276 -20.01 12.05 10.07
CA GLN A 276 -19.52 13.27 9.42
C GLN A 276 -19.49 13.07 7.89
N LEU A 277 -20.58 13.48 7.24
CA LEU A 277 -20.62 13.47 5.77
C LEU A 277 -19.75 14.59 5.21
N LEU A 278 -18.77 14.21 4.40
CA LEU A 278 -17.95 15.17 3.69
C LEU A 278 -18.74 15.77 2.51
N PRO A 279 -18.80 17.09 2.37
CA PRO A 279 -19.52 17.73 1.26
C PRO A 279 -18.79 17.51 -0.07
N GLY A 280 -19.58 17.38 -1.16
CA GLY A 280 -19.07 17.32 -2.52
C GLY A 280 -18.25 16.07 -2.86
N ASP A 281 -17.79 16.01 -4.10
CA ASP A 281 -16.97 14.93 -4.63
C ASP A 281 -15.47 15.17 -4.41
N LEU A 282 -14.67 14.11 -4.60
CA LEU A 282 -13.21 14.21 -4.59
C LEU A 282 -12.76 15.15 -5.71
N PRO A 283 -12.01 16.23 -5.41
CA PRO A 283 -11.51 17.13 -6.44
C PRO A 283 -10.60 16.42 -7.43
N SER A 284 -10.57 16.93 -8.67
CA SER A 284 -9.76 16.32 -9.72
C SER A 284 -8.25 16.47 -9.43
N PRO A 285 -7.47 15.39 -9.52
CA PRO A 285 -6.01 15.45 -9.39
C PRO A 285 -5.32 16.20 -10.54
N LEU A 286 -6.08 16.57 -11.58
CA LEU A 286 -5.61 17.46 -12.66
C LEU A 286 -5.55 18.91 -12.23
N ASN A 287 -6.45 19.34 -11.34
CA ASN A 287 -6.54 20.71 -10.84
C ASN A 287 -6.79 20.63 -9.33
N PRO A 288 -5.79 20.22 -8.52
CA PRO A 288 -5.95 20.14 -7.08
C PRO A 288 -6.21 21.55 -6.50
N PRO A 289 -6.98 21.66 -5.42
CA PRO A 289 -7.18 22.92 -4.72
C PRO A 289 -5.83 23.55 -4.31
N SER A 290 -5.76 24.90 -4.34
CA SER A 290 -4.60 25.64 -3.82
C SER A 290 -4.48 25.45 -2.30
N GLY A 291 -3.28 25.61 -1.75
CA GLY A 291 -3.05 25.46 -0.32
C GLY A 291 -3.32 24.04 0.17
N CYS A 292 -4.21 23.89 1.15
CA CYS A 292 -4.64 22.58 1.63
C CYS A 292 -5.56 21.90 0.62
N VAL A 293 -5.16 20.73 0.12
CA VAL A 293 -5.93 19.97 -0.90
C VAL A 293 -7.29 19.49 -0.39
N PHE A 294 -7.48 19.40 0.93
CA PHE A 294 -8.74 19.00 1.56
C PHE A 294 -9.67 20.19 1.84
N ARG A 295 -9.24 21.46 1.72
CA ARG A 295 -9.98 22.66 2.12
C ARG A 295 -11.41 22.76 1.58
N THR A 296 -11.65 22.29 0.36
CA THR A 296 -12.97 22.36 -0.31
C THR A 296 -14.02 21.45 0.32
N ARG A 297 -13.59 20.46 1.12
CA ARG A 297 -14.45 19.50 1.81
C ARG A 297 -14.27 19.53 3.33
N CYS A 298 -13.35 20.35 3.83
CA CYS A 298 -13.05 20.46 5.26
C CYS A 298 -14.10 21.31 5.99
N PRO A 299 -14.79 20.79 7.03
CA PRO A 299 -15.74 21.60 7.82
C PRO A 299 -15.04 22.68 8.65
N GLU A 300 -13.73 22.55 8.86
CA GLU A 300 -12.91 23.47 9.67
C GLU A 300 -12.01 24.35 8.79
N ALA A 301 -12.31 24.49 7.48
CA ALA A 301 -11.48 25.27 6.56
C ALA A 301 -11.46 26.75 6.91
N THR A 302 -10.27 27.36 6.89
CA THR A 302 -10.03 28.79 7.09
C THR A 302 -9.39 29.40 5.83
N GLU A 303 -9.28 30.74 5.78
CA GLU A 303 -8.58 31.43 4.69
C GLU A 303 -7.11 31.00 4.56
N LEU A 304 -6.46 30.68 5.68
CA LEU A 304 -5.08 30.18 5.68
C LEU A 304 -4.96 28.86 4.88
N CYS A 305 -5.98 27.99 4.94
CA CYS A 305 -6.01 26.75 4.18
C CYS A 305 -6.06 26.94 2.65
N GLU A 306 -6.48 28.12 2.18
CA GLU A 306 -6.46 28.47 0.76
C GLU A 306 -5.09 29.00 0.30
N GLN A 307 -4.44 29.75 1.17
CA GLN A 307 -3.21 30.48 0.86
C GLN A 307 -1.96 29.62 0.99
N GLN A 308 -1.94 28.66 1.93
CA GLN A 308 -0.75 27.90 2.28
C GLN A 308 -1.01 26.38 2.32
N SER A 309 -0.06 25.61 1.77
CA SER A 309 -0.05 24.16 1.99
C SER A 309 0.25 23.86 3.45
N PRO A 310 -0.47 22.91 4.07
CA PRO A 310 -0.20 22.52 5.46
C PRO A 310 1.24 22.06 5.64
N VAL A 311 1.87 22.50 6.71
CA VAL A 311 3.14 21.98 7.17
C VAL A 311 2.92 20.81 8.12
N LYS A 312 3.88 19.92 8.19
CA LYS A 312 3.90 18.80 9.11
C LYS A 312 4.02 19.32 10.55
N THR A 313 3.05 18.98 11.40
CA THR A 313 3.01 19.29 12.82
C THR A 313 2.90 18.01 13.66
N GLY A 314 2.93 18.12 15.00
CA GLY A 314 2.81 16.99 15.91
C GLY A 314 4.15 16.43 16.38
N THR A 315 4.17 15.16 16.84
CA THR A 315 5.35 14.48 17.38
C THR A 315 6.03 13.62 16.31
N GLU A 316 7.24 13.10 16.61
CA GLU A 316 7.91 12.13 15.71
C GLU A 316 7.09 10.86 15.45
N GLN A 317 6.17 10.51 16.34
CA GLN A 317 5.35 9.30 16.23
C GLN A 317 3.93 9.57 15.68
N HIS A 318 3.46 10.83 15.72
CA HIS A 318 2.14 11.23 15.25
C HIS A 318 2.24 12.57 14.53
N HIS A 319 2.11 12.55 13.22
CA HIS A 319 2.22 13.72 12.35
C HIS A 319 0.88 14.08 11.74
N ILE A 320 0.56 15.36 11.74
CA ILE A 320 -0.66 15.92 11.17
C ILE A 320 -0.27 17.00 10.16
N TYR A 321 -0.95 17.02 9.02
CA TYR A 321 -0.77 18.00 7.96
C TYR A 321 -2.00 18.91 7.89
N CYS A 322 -2.15 19.78 8.90
CA CYS A 322 -3.28 20.71 9.05
C CYS A 322 -2.81 22.09 9.51
N SER A 323 -3.20 23.14 8.79
CA SER A 323 -2.84 24.52 9.13
C SER A 323 -3.57 25.07 10.34
N ASN A 324 -4.70 24.46 10.74
CA ASN A 324 -5.48 24.92 11.91
C ASN A 324 -5.00 24.32 13.24
N MET A 325 -3.95 23.51 13.24
CA MET A 325 -3.39 22.85 14.42
C MET A 325 -2.01 23.38 14.79
N ILE A 326 -1.73 24.62 14.42
CA ILE A 326 -0.48 25.32 14.76
C ILE A 326 -0.68 26.05 16.10
#